data_af0807924c31621b885458679cb6e7db
#
_entry.id   af0807924c31621b885458679cb6e7db
#
_cell.length_a   1.000
_cell.length_b   1.000
_cell.length_c   1.000
_cell.angle_alpha   90.00
_cell.angle_beta   90.00
_cell.angle_gamma   90.00
#
_symmetry.space_group_name_H-M   'P 1'
#
loop_
_entity.id
_entity.type
_entity.pdbx_description
1 polymer ?
#
loop_
_entity_poly.entity_id
_entity_poly.type
_entity_poly.pdbx_seq_one_letter_code
_entity_poly.pdbx_strand_id
1 'polypeptide(L)'
;MPQKQKPRGRLWLNDGSCVRLRPERANHVWSYDFVSAMTHDGRTLRMLVLIDEYTRECLAIRVARRLGSYEVIDTLAEVMLWRGIPENIRSDNGPEFVAQELRKWLGTLGTGTLYIEPGSPWENGYCESFNGKLRDECLNGEIFYSLREAQIVIEQWRVEYNTRRPHSALGYRPPAPATIAPQFAALRSPAAPCELQIAQRVW
;
A
#
# COMPACT_ATOMS: atom_id res chain seq x y z
N MET A 1 -15.86 -39.78 2.74
CA MET A 1 -15.39 -38.37 2.48
C MET A 1 -14.07 -38.46 1.76
N PRO A 2 -13.89 -37.85 0.58
CA PRO A 2 -12.60 -37.87 -0.10
C PRO A 2 -11.61 -37.00 0.70
N GLN A 3 -10.47 -37.59 1.04
CA GLN A 3 -9.37 -36.85 1.66
C GLN A 3 -8.83 -35.80 0.68
N LYS A 4 -8.83 -34.54 1.08
CA LYS A 4 -8.13 -33.49 0.35
C LYS A 4 -6.66 -33.86 0.26
N GLN A 5 -6.19 -34.16 -0.95
CA GLN A 5 -4.77 -34.38 -1.21
C GLN A 5 -4.04 -33.06 -0.88
N LYS A 6 -3.06 -33.14 0.03
CA LYS A 6 -2.14 -32.00 0.30
C LYS A 6 -1.46 -31.63 -1.02
N PRO A 7 -1.40 -30.34 -1.39
CA PRO A 7 -0.65 -29.94 -2.58
C PRO A 7 0.79 -30.44 -2.42
N ARG A 8 1.24 -31.24 -3.36
CA ARG A 8 2.64 -31.67 -3.47
C ARG A 8 3.49 -30.42 -3.66
N GLY A 9 4.56 -30.35 -2.91
CA GLY A 9 5.44 -29.25 -2.67
C GLY A 9 5.59 -28.20 -3.79
N ARG A 10 5.86 -26.96 -3.37
CA ARG A 10 6.22 -25.85 -4.25
C ARG A 10 7.11 -26.33 -5.39
N LEU A 11 6.60 -26.31 -6.62
CA LEU A 11 7.40 -26.41 -7.82
C LEU A 11 8.32 -25.18 -7.85
N TRP A 12 9.50 -25.33 -7.30
CA TRP A 12 10.61 -24.42 -7.57
C TRP A 12 11.12 -24.79 -8.95
N LEU A 13 10.72 -24.04 -9.97
CA LEU A 13 11.42 -24.08 -11.24
C LEU A 13 12.79 -23.43 -11.01
N ASN A 14 13.78 -24.26 -10.78
CA ASN A 14 15.19 -23.85 -10.63
C ASN A 14 15.87 -23.63 -11.99
N ASP A 15 15.08 -23.47 -13.05
CA ASP A 15 15.56 -23.37 -14.43
C ASP A 15 15.94 -21.94 -14.86
N GLY A 16 15.88 -20.95 -13.93
CA GLY A 16 16.20 -19.56 -14.24
C GLY A 16 15.17 -18.84 -15.10
N SER A 17 14.04 -19.47 -15.44
CA SER A 17 13.03 -18.94 -16.34
C SER A 17 12.17 -17.81 -15.74
N CYS A 18 12.27 -17.57 -14.43
CA CYS A 18 11.58 -16.48 -13.73
C CYS A 18 12.56 -15.66 -12.89
N VAL A 19 13.25 -14.74 -13.52
CA VAL A 19 14.04 -13.73 -12.79
C VAL A 19 13.10 -12.66 -12.24
N ARG A 20 12.48 -12.97 -11.10
CA ARG A 20 11.73 -11.95 -10.35
C ARG A 20 12.73 -10.95 -9.78
N LEU A 21 12.58 -9.66 -10.12
CA LEU A 21 13.29 -8.59 -9.45
C LEU A 21 12.95 -8.62 -7.95
N ARG A 22 13.95 -8.93 -7.11
CA ARG A 22 13.79 -8.91 -5.64
C ARG A 22 14.08 -7.51 -5.13
N PRO A 23 13.25 -7.00 -4.22
CA PRO A 23 13.53 -5.70 -3.59
C PRO A 23 14.79 -5.81 -2.72
N GLU A 24 15.71 -4.86 -2.85
CA GLU A 24 16.99 -4.82 -2.12
C GLU A 24 17.03 -3.72 -1.06
N ARG A 25 16.19 -2.71 -1.21
CA ARG A 25 16.08 -1.55 -0.32
C ARG A 25 14.68 -0.94 -0.36
N ALA A 26 14.39 -0.05 0.58
CA ALA A 26 13.17 0.76 0.55
C ALA A 26 13.07 1.56 -0.75
N ASN A 27 11.86 1.72 -1.28
CA ASN A 27 11.57 2.39 -2.55
C ASN A 27 12.21 1.75 -3.80
N HIS A 28 12.75 0.53 -3.70
CA HIS A 28 13.24 -0.20 -4.88
C HIS A 28 12.09 -0.74 -5.74
N VAL A 29 11.14 -1.44 -5.10
CA VAL A 29 9.95 -1.97 -5.76
C VAL A 29 8.73 -1.71 -4.91
N TRP A 30 7.78 -0.96 -5.45
CA TRP A 30 6.43 -0.90 -4.90
C TRP A 30 5.51 -1.82 -5.70
N SER A 31 4.57 -2.46 -5.02
CA SER A 31 3.51 -3.21 -5.69
C SER A 31 2.14 -2.67 -5.30
N TYR A 32 1.23 -2.66 -6.28
CA TYR A 32 -0.15 -2.35 -5.99
C TYR A 32 -1.09 -3.43 -6.53
N ASP A 33 -2.27 -3.49 -5.92
CA ASP A 33 -3.34 -4.41 -6.31
C ASP A 33 -4.70 -3.85 -5.91
N PHE A 34 -5.75 -4.41 -6.50
CA PHE A 34 -7.13 -4.04 -6.18
C PHE A 34 -7.81 -5.12 -5.34
N VAL A 35 -8.43 -4.67 -4.25
CA VAL A 35 -9.28 -5.49 -3.39
C VAL A 35 -10.70 -4.97 -3.45
N SER A 36 -11.68 -5.87 -3.43
CA SER A 36 -13.10 -5.51 -3.38
C SER A 36 -13.77 -6.09 -2.15
N ALA A 37 -14.68 -5.29 -1.58
CA ALA A 37 -15.62 -5.67 -0.53
C ALA A 37 -16.98 -5.04 -0.81
N MET A 38 -17.95 -5.17 0.10
CA MET A 38 -19.27 -4.59 -0.04
C MET A 38 -19.66 -3.90 1.27
N THR A 39 -20.46 -2.85 1.16
CA THR A 39 -21.21 -2.31 2.29
C THR A 39 -22.44 -3.16 2.59
N HIS A 40 -23.01 -3.03 3.78
CA HIS A 40 -24.19 -3.78 4.22
C HIS A 40 -25.36 -3.73 3.23
N ASP A 41 -25.52 -2.61 2.54
CA ASP A 41 -26.53 -2.41 1.49
C ASP A 41 -26.17 -3.02 0.12
N GLY A 42 -25.10 -3.85 0.06
CA GLY A 42 -24.67 -4.56 -1.14
C GLY A 42 -23.90 -3.69 -2.15
N ARG A 43 -23.59 -2.43 -1.84
CA ARG A 43 -22.84 -1.56 -2.75
C ARG A 43 -21.34 -1.84 -2.68
N THR A 44 -20.70 -1.95 -3.83
CA THR A 44 -19.28 -2.28 -3.93
C THR A 44 -18.39 -1.21 -3.29
N LEU A 45 -17.37 -1.69 -2.58
CA LEU A 45 -16.19 -0.95 -2.16
C LEU A 45 -15.00 -1.48 -2.98
N ARG A 46 -14.28 -0.59 -3.64
CA ARG A 46 -12.98 -0.91 -4.26
C ARG A 46 -11.86 -0.26 -3.47
N MET A 47 -10.79 -1.00 -3.27
CA MET A 47 -9.61 -0.57 -2.57
C MET A 47 -8.40 -0.72 -3.48
N LEU A 48 -7.62 0.35 -3.62
CA LEU A 48 -6.28 0.30 -4.18
C LEU A 48 -5.31 0.14 -3.01
N VAL A 49 -4.59 -0.95 -2.98
CA VAL A 49 -3.55 -1.25 -1.99
C VAL A 49 -2.20 -0.98 -2.62
N LEU A 50 -1.34 -0.24 -1.92
CA LEU A 50 0.03 0.06 -2.33
C LEU A 50 1.00 -0.35 -1.22
N ILE A 51 1.98 -1.18 -1.51
CA ILE A 51 2.97 -1.68 -0.56
C ILE A 51 4.39 -1.48 -1.07
N ASP A 52 5.33 -1.24 -0.16
CA ASP A 52 6.76 -1.37 -0.44
C ASP A 52 7.17 -2.83 -0.18
N GLU A 53 7.66 -3.50 -1.22
CA GLU A 53 7.98 -4.93 -1.13
C GLU A 53 9.17 -5.23 -0.21
N TYR A 54 10.08 -4.27 0.00
CA TYR A 54 11.23 -4.45 0.87
C TYR A 54 10.86 -4.28 2.34
N THR A 55 10.28 -3.14 2.68
CA THR A 55 9.90 -2.81 4.07
C THR A 55 8.66 -3.55 4.54
N ARG A 56 7.85 -4.11 3.64
CA ARG A 56 6.51 -4.69 3.89
C ARG A 56 5.49 -3.67 4.35
N GLU A 57 5.81 -2.41 4.28
CA GLU A 57 4.94 -1.32 4.68
C GLU A 57 3.79 -1.15 3.69
N CYS A 58 2.58 -1.03 4.21
CA CYS A 58 1.43 -0.59 3.43
C CYS A 58 1.44 0.93 3.32
N LEU A 59 1.87 1.42 2.16
CA LEU A 59 2.03 2.85 1.90
C LEU A 59 0.69 3.57 1.82
N ALA A 60 -0.30 2.94 1.19
CA ALA A 60 -1.66 3.49 1.07
C ALA A 60 -2.71 2.39 0.90
N ILE A 61 -3.93 2.65 1.39
CA ILE A 61 -5.15 1.95 0.99
C ILE A 61 -6.19 3.01 0.64
N ARG A 62 -6.42 3.24 -0.65
CA ARG A 62 -7.47 4.16 -1.10
C ARG A 62 -8.77 3.42 -1.29
N VAL A 63 -9.80 3.80 -0.54
CA VAL A 63 -11.12 3.18 -0.58
C VAL A 63 -12.12 4.08 -1.29
N ALA A 64 -12.77 3.58 -2.34
CA ALA A 64 -13.77 4.31 -3.10
C ALA A 64 -14.85 3.37 -3.67
N ARG A 65 -15.91 3.93 -4.23
CA ARG A 65 -16.92 3.14 -4.95
C ARG A 65 -16.42 2.70 -6.33
N ARG A 66 -15.58 3.52 -6.96
CA ARG A 66 -14.93 3.27 -8.24
C ARG A 66 -13.50 3.78 -8.17
N LEU A 67 -12.60 3.09 -8.82
CA LEU A 67 -11.20 3.48 -8.96
C LEU A 67 -10.81 3.30 -10.42
N GLY A 68 -10.43 4.39 -11.06
CA GLY A 68 -9.91 4.43 -12.42
C GLY A 68 -8.42 4.78 -12.44
N SER A 69 -7.88 5.04 -13.62
CA SER A 69 -6.47 5.43 -13.82
C SER A 69 -6.10 6.70 -13.04
N TYR A 70 -7.01 7.67 -13.02
CA TYR A 70 -6.79 8.94 -12.33
C TYR A 70 -6.57 8.74 -10.83
N GLU A 71 -7.43 7.97 -10.17
CA GLU A 71 -7.33 7.72 -8.73
C GLU A 71 -6.05 6.91 -8.40
N VAL A 72 -5.61 6.04 -9.30
CA VAL A 72 -4.35 5.30 -9.12
C VAL A 72 -3.16 6.26 -9.20
N ILE A 73 -3.10 7.09 -10.25
CA ILE A 73 -2.04 8.08 -10.44
C ILE A 73 -2.00 9.07 -9.28
N ASP A 74 -3.15 9.60 -8.85
CA ASP A 74 -3.29 10.52 -7.74
C ASP A 74 -2.76 9.92 -6.42
N THR A 75 -3.14 8.67 -6.12
CA THR A 75 -2.66 7.96 -4.93
C THR A 75 -1.14 7.74 -4.98
N LEU A 76 -0.61 7.33 -6.13
CA LEU A 76 0.83 7.17 -6.30
C LEU A 76 1.57 8.49 -6.15
N ALA A 77 1.07 9.58 -6.76
CA ALA A 77 1.65 10.91 -6.65
C ALA A 77 1.67 11.40 -5.19
N GLU A 78 0.55 11.25 -4.47
CA GLU A 78 0.48 11.58 -3.04
C GLU A 78 1.55 10.83 -2.24
N VAL A 79 1.70 9.52 -2.43
CA VAL A 79 2.69 8.72 -1.71
C VAL A 79 4.12 9.10 -2.12
N MET A 80 4.36 9.36 -3.40
CA MET A 80 5.68 9.78 -3.90
C MET A 80 6.14 11.12 -3.32
N LEU A 81 5.23 12.03 -2.99
CA LEU A 81 5.56 13.29 -2.29
C LEU A 81 6.16 13.07 -0.90
N TRP A 82 5.77 11.99 -0.22
CA TRP A 82 6.20 11.70 1.15
C TRP A 82 7.38 10.74 1.22
N ARG A 83 7.42 9.77 0.29
CA ARG A 83 8.38 8.65 0.32
C ARG A 83 9.49 8.79 -0.71
N GLY A 84 9.34 9.68 -1.66
CA GLY A 84 10.15 9.73 -2.86
C GLY A 84 9.63 8.79 -3.95
N ILE A 85 10.21 8.90 -5.13
CA ILE A 85 9.83 8.14 -6.31
C ILE A 85 10.45 6.74 -6.24
N PRO A 86 9.66 5.65 -6.40
CA PRO A 86 10.21 4.30 -6.43
C PRO A 86 10.93 4.06 -7.77
N GLU A 87 11.91 3.15 -7.75
CA GLU A 87 12.58 2.75 -8.98
C GLU A 87 11.67 1.94 -9.89
N ASN A 88 10.86 1.07 -9.29
CA ASN A 88 9.98 0.18 -10.03
C ASN A 88 8.61 0.09 -9.37
N ILE A 89 7.57 -0.05 -10.19
CA ILE A 89 6.22 -0.39 -9.74
C ILE A 89 5.80 -1.70 -10.39
N ARG A 90 5.32 -2.63 -9.56
CA ARG A 90 4.77 -3.92 -9.97
C ARG A 90 3.25 -3.90 -9.83
N SER A 91 2.57 -4.42 -10.86
CA SER A 91 1.12 -4.64 -10.82
C SER A 91 0.73 -5.85 -11.65
N ASP A 92 -0.44 -6.39 -11.39
CA ASP A 92 -1.08 -7.29 -12.33
C ASP A 92 -1.47 -6.53 -13.62
N ASN A 93 -1.78 -7.29 -14.67
CA ASN A 93 -2.27 -6.74 -15.93
C ASN A 93 -3.74 -6.31 -15.75
N GLY A 94 -3.96 -5.22 -15.01
CA GLY A 94 -5.27 -4.58 -14.86
C GLY A 94 -5.87 -4.15 -16.21
N PRO A 95 -7.09 -3.61 -16.21
CA PRO A 95 -7.73 -3.15 -17.44
C PRO A 95 -6.75 -2.31 -18.28
N GLU A 96 -6.59 -2.71 -19.53
CA GLU A 96 -5.54 -2.23 -20.47
C GLU A 96 -5.43 -0.70 -20.53
N PHE A 97 -6.55 -0.01 -20.36
CA PHE A 97 -6.62 1.44 -20.34
C PHE A 97 -5.91 2.05 -19.10
N VAL A 98 -6.14 1.51 -17.91
CA VAL A 98 -5.48 1.97 -16.67
C VAL A 98 -3.97 1.73 -16.76
N ALA A 99 -3.57 0.58 -17.31
CA ALA A 99 -2.17 0.25 -17.46
C ALA A 99 -1.42 1.19 -18.40
N GLN A 100 -2.01 1.61 -19.51
CA GLN A 100 -1.37 2.47 -20.50
C GLN A 100 -1.13 3.90 -19.99
N GLU A 101 -2.15 4.54 -19.41
CA GLU A 101 -2.01 5.88 -18.84
C GLU A 101 -1.01 5.91 -17.69
N LEU A 102 -1.10 4.94 -16.80
CA LEU A 102 -0.18 4.81 -15.69
C LEU A 102 1.26 4.60 -16.18
N ARG A 103 1.46 3.72 -17.16
CA ARG A 103 2.79 3.49 -17.77
C ARG A 103 3.37 4.76 -18.37
N LYS A 104 2.57 5.52 -19.13
CA LYS A 104 2.99 6.79 -19.73
C LYS A 104 3.43 7.78 -18.66
N TRP A 105 2.63 7.91 -17.59
CA TRP A 105 2.93 8.81 -16.49
C TRP A 105 4.18 8.38 -15.73
N LEU A 106 4.32 7.09 -15.36
CA LEU A 106 5.51 6.55 -14.68
C LEU A 106 6.77 6.72 -15.54
N GLY A 107 6.66 6.57 -16.87
CA GLY A 107 7.76 6.81 -17.79
C GLY A 107 8.28 8.24 -17.74
N THR A 108 7.41 9.24 -17.51
CA THR A 108 7.85 10.64 -17.32
C THR A 108 8.63 10.86 -16.04
N LEU A 109 8.45 9.99 -15.06
CA LEU A 109 9.15 10.03 -13.76
C LEU A 109 10.42 9.17 -13.73
N GLY A 110 10.70 8.43 -14.81
CA GLY A 110 11.83 7.49 -14.87
C GLY A 110 11.60 6.20 -14.06
N THR A 111 10.37 5.93 -13.63
CA THR A 111 10.02 4.73 -12.87
C THR A 111 9.78 3.55 -13.81
N GLY A 112 10.46 2.43 -13.55
CA GLY A 112 10.25 1.17 -14.26
C GLY A 112 8.91 0.53 -13.94
N THR A 113 8.27 -0.08 -14.94
CA THR A 113 7.03 -0.85 -14.73
C THR A 113 7.33 -2.34 -14.88
N LEU A 114 7.00 -3.12 -13.84
CA LEU A 114 7.16 -4.56 -13.80
C LEU A 114 5.77 -5.21 -13.91
N TYR A 115 5.48 -5.78 -15.07
CA TYR A 115 4.22 -6.49 -15.27
C TYR A 115 4.36 -7.95 -14.90
N ILE A 116 3.32 -8.47 -14.24
CA ILE A 116 3.23 -9.88 -13.93
C ILE A 116 2.81 -10.60 -15.21
N GLU A 117 3.58 -11.59 -15.62
CA GLU A 117 3.24 -12.40 -16.79
C GLU A 117 1.93 -13.17 -16.54
N PRO A 118 1.06 -13.29 -17.56
CA PRO A 118 -0.13 -14.12 -17.45
C PRO A 118 0.26 -15.56 -17.05
N GLY A 119 -0.29 -16.04 -15.94
CA GLY A 119 0.03 -17.38 -15.42
C GLY A 119 1.14 -17.40 -14.36
N SER A 120 1.70 -16.26 -13.96
CA SER A 120 2.74 -16.13 -12.94
C SER A 120 2.26 -15.44 -11.65
N PRO A 121 1.20 -15.91 -10.97
CA PRO A 121 0.65 -15.25 -9.79
C PRO A 121 1.67 -15.08 -8.65
N TRP A 122 2.67 -15.96 -8.56
CA TRP A 122 3.75 -15.86 -7.57
C TRP A 122 4.58 -14.58 -7.65
N GLU A 123 4.52 -13.85 -8.75
CA GLU A 123 5.21 -12.57 -8.90
C GLU A 123 4.58 -11.48 -8.04
N ASN A 124 3.26 -11.54 -7.74
CA ASN A 124 2.56 -10.62 -6.85
C ASN A 124 2.39 -11.15 -5.41
N GLY A 125 3.14 -12.15 -5.03
CA GLY A 125 2.98 -12.83 -3.73
C GLY A 125 3.05 -11.91 -2.50
N TYR A 126 3.60 -10.68 -2.62
CA TYR A 126 3.59 -9.69 -1.55
C TYR A 126 2.22 -9.05 -1.38
N CYS A 127 1.62 -8.58 -2.49
CA CYS A 127 0.26 -8.05 -2.47
C CYS A 127 -0.75 -9.13 -2.11
N GLU A 128 -0.63 -10.34 -2.66
CA GLU A 128 -1.52 -11.46 -2.32
C GLU A 128 -1.48 -11.78 -0.82
N SER A 129 -0.28 -11.88 -0.25
CA SER A 129 -0.11 -12.12 1.19
C SER A 129 -0.67 -10.98 2.03
N PHE A 130 -0.51 -9.74 1.60
CA PHE A 130 -1.08 -8.57 2.27
C PHE A 130 -2.60 -8.57 2.17
N ASN A 131 -3.15 -8.78 0.98
CA ASN A 131 -4.59 -8.80 0.73
C ASN A 131 -5.30 -9.91 1.52
N GLY A 132 -4.65 -11.08 1.67
CA GLY A 132 -5.13 -12.14 2.55
C GLY A 132 -5.30 -11.64 3.99
N LYS A 133 -4.30 -10.96 4.54
CA LYS A 133 -4.36 -10.40 5.90
C LYS A 133 -5.39 -9.29 6.03
N LEU A 134 -5.47 -8.38 5.05
CA LEU A 134 -6.51 -7.34 5.02
C LEU A 134 -7.91 -7.95 5.06
N ARG A 135 -8.14 -9.04 4.29
CA ARG A 135 -9.42 -9.74 4.31
C ARG A 135 -9.69 -10.40 5.65
N ASP A 136 -8.74 -11.17 6.16
CA ASP A 136 -8.94 -11.99 7.37
C ASP A 136 -9.03 -11.14 8.63
N GLU A 137 -8.24 -10.09 8.72
CA GLU A 137 -8.09 -9.28 9.95
C GLU A 137 -8.99 -8.03 9.98
N CYS A 138 -9.52 -7.59 8.82
CA CYS A 138 -10.36 -6.38 8.73
C CYS A 138 -11.65 -6.65 7.98
N LEU A 139 -11.58 -6.98 6.68
CA LEU A 139 -12.76 -6.95 5.83
C LEU A 139 -13.81 -8.03 6.15
N ASN A 140 -13.38 -9.22 6.61
CA ASN A 140 -14.27 -10.32 6.98
C ASN A 140 -14.86 -10.18 8.39
N GLY A 141 -14.23 -9.37 9.24
CA GLY A 141 -14.67 -9.14 10.62
C GLY A 141 -15.61 -7.95 10.79
N GLU A 142 -15.71 -7.08 9.78
CA GLU A 142 -16.41 -5.81 9.88
C GLU A 142 -17.61 -5.72 8.92
N ILE A 143 -18.68 -5.06 9.38
CA ILE A 143 -19.86 -4.73 8.56
C ILE A 143 -19.83 -3.23 8.31
N PHE A 144 -19.54 -2.83 7.08
CA PHE A 144 -19.49 -1.43 6.70
C PHE A 144 -20.88 -0.91 6.28
N TYR A 145 -21.41 0.07 6.97
CA TYR A 145 -22.70 0.72 6.62
C TYR A 145 -22.51 1.88 5.65
N SER A 146 -21.34 2.45 5.57
CA SER A 146 -21.04 3.56 4.66
C SER A 146 -19.62 3.50 4.08
N LEU A 147 -19.41 4.22 2.98
CA LEU A 147 -18.07 4.41 2.42
C LEU A 147 -17.13 5.11 3.42
N ARG A 148 -17.65 6.12 4.12
CA ARG A 148 -16.87 6.89 5.08
C ARG A 148 -16.38 6.05 6.26
N GLU A 149 -17.26 5.22 6.78
CA GLU A 149 -16.92 4.26 7.84
C GLU A 149 -15.82 3.29 7.37
N ALA A 150 -16.01 2.69 6.19
CA ALA A 150 -15.00 1.81 5.60
C ALA A 150 -13.63 2.50 5.45
N GLN A 151 -13.61 3.76 4.99
CA GLN A 151 -12.38 4.54 4.89
C GLN A 151 -11.68 4.70 6.24
N ILE A 152 -12.43 4.98 7.31
CA ILE A 152 -11.88 5.19 8.65
C ILE A 152 -11.34 3.87 9.22
N VAL A 153 -12.14 2.81 9.19
CA VAL A 153 -11.77 1.51 9.78
C VAL A 153 -10.58 0.89 9.06
N ILE A 154 -10.58 0.93 7.72
CA ILE A 154 -9.48 0.36 6.92
C ILE A 154 -8.20 1.17 7.11
N GLU A 155 -8.28 2.50 7.25
CA GLU A 155 -7.10 3.34 7.54
C GLU A 155 -6.55 3.07 8.94
N GLN A 156 -7.40 2.88 9.96
CA GLN A 156 -6.97 2.48 11.29
C GLN A 156 -6.25 1.13 11.27
N TRP A 157 -6.81 0.14 10.56
CA TRP A 157 -6.17 -1.16 10.38
C TRP A 157 -4.82 -1.04 9.67
N ARG A 158 -4.69 -0.19 8.62
CA ARG A 158 -3.42 0.07 7.93
C ARG A 158 -2.37 0.62 8.89
N VAL A 159 -2.75 1.57 9.74
CA VAL A 159 -1.85 2.14 10.76
C VAL A 159 -1.40 1.06 11.74
N GLU A 160 -2.30 0.21 12.23
CA GLU A 160 -1.96 -0.89 13.14
C GLU A 160 -1.09 -1.95 12.45
N TYR A 161 -1.40 -2.30 11.21
CA TYR A 161 -0.59 -3.21 10.40
C TYR A 161 0.86 -2.72 10.30
N ASN A 162 1.06 -1.44 10.05
CA ASN A 162 2.38 -0.87 9.87
C ASN A 162 3.14 -0.68 11.20
N THR A 163 2.45 -0.35 12.31
CA THR A 163 3.10 0.07 13.56
C THR A 163 3.12 -0.97 14.66
N ARG A 164 2.17 -1.89 14.67
CA ARG A 164 1.98 -2.84 15.79
C ARG A 164 2.09 -4.29 15.37
N ARG A 165 1.66 -4.60 14.15
CA ARG A 165 1.58 -5.97 13.70
C ARG A 165 2.98 -6.58 13.52
N PRO A 166 3.31 -7.71 14.23
CA PRO A 166 4.59 -8.36 14.04
C PRO A 166 4.66 -9.09 12.70
N HIS A 167 5.80 -8.97 12.01
CA HIS A 167 6.08 -9.63 10.74
C HIS A 167 7.25 -10.59 10.88
N SER A 168 7.02 -11.87 10.62
CA SER A 168 8.07 -12.90 10.71
C SER A 168 9.25 -12.63 9.78
N ALA A 169 8.98 -12.11 8.57
CA ALA A 169 10.01 -11.73 7.59
C ALA A 169 10.88 -10.54 8.04
N LEU A 170 10.45 -9.78 9.06
CA LEU A 170 11.15 -8.63 9.63
C LEU A 170 11.65 -8.90 11.07
N GLY A 171 11.82 -10.19 11.42
CA GLY A 171 12.21 -10.56 12.77
C GLY A 171 11.16 -10.18 13.82
N TYR A 172 9.89 -10.33 13.48
CA TYR A 172 8.74 -9.97 14.32
C TYR A 172 8.62 -8.49 14.68
N ARG A 173 9.29 -7.62 13.90
CA ARG A 173 9.10 -6.16 14.02
C ARG A 173 7.96 -5.71 13.11
N PRO A 174 7.28 -4.59 13.44
CA PRO A 174 6.34 -3.97 12.53
C PRO A 174 7.07 -3.35 11.33
N PRO A 175 6.40 -3.21 10.16
CA PRO A 175 7.01 -2.72 8.92
C PRO A 175 7.55 -1.30 9.02
N ALA A 176 6.84 -0.43 9.71
CA ALA A 176 7.15 1.00 9.73
C ALA A 176 7.05 1.61 11.13
N PRO A 177 7.99 1.29 12.04
CA PRO A 177 8.02 1.97 13.33
C PRO A 177 8.36 3.45 13.21
N ALA A 178 9.01 3.87 12.13
CA ALA A 178 9.53 5.23 11.94
C ALA A 178 8.68 6.11 11.01
N THR A 179 7.91 5.54 10.09
CA THR A 179 7.18 6.32 9.06
C THR A 179 5.88 6.92 9.54
N ILE A 180 5.42 6.50 10.71
CA ILE A 180 4.27 7.11 11.39
C ILE A 180 4.73 8.08 12.49
N ALA A 181 6.03 8.18 12.76
CA ALA A 181 6.56 9.34 13.48
C ALA A 181 6.30 10.57 12.57
N PRO A 182 5.34 11.39 12.91
CA PRO A 182 4.59 12.17 11.95
C PRO A 182 5.38 13.38 11.53
N GLN A 183 5.56 13.53 10.27
CA GLN A 183 5.62 14.88 9.71
C GLN A 183 4.36 15.70 10.09
N PHE A 184 3.24 15.08 10.43
CA PHE A 184 2.07 15.73 11.02
C PHE A 184 2.28 16.30 12.43
N ALA A 185 3.22 15.82 13.23
CA ALA A 185 3.54 16.45 14.51
C ALA A 185 4.36 17.73 14.29
N ALA A 186 5.18 17.81 13.26
CA ALA A 186 5.92 19.02 12.93
C ALA A 186 5.01 20.16 12.44
N LEU A 187 3.86 19.84 11.85
CA LEU A 187 2.85 20.84 11.44
C LEU A 187 1.91 21.27 12.57
N ARG A 188 2.00 20.64 13.75
CA ARG A 188 1.22 20.98 14.95
C ARG A 188 2.04 21.57 16.09
N SER A 189 3.28 21.91 15.88
CA SER A 189 3.96 22.76 16.86
C SER A 189 3.24 24.11 16.86
N PRO A 190 2.57 24.49 17.96
CA PRO A 190 2.06 25.85 18.06
C PRO A 190 3.26 26.77 17.93
N ALA A 191 3.16 27.75 17.06
CA ALA A 191 4.11 28.83 16.98
C ALA A 191 4.36 29.34 18.40
N ALA A 192 5.62 29.37 18.82
CA ALA A 192 6.00 29.98 20.09
C ALA A 192 5.39 31.38 20.15
N PRO A 193 4.76 31.75 21.26
CA PRO A 193 4.21 33.09 21.39
C PRO A 193 5.30 34.09 21.14
N CYS A 194 5.07 35.00 20.20
CA CYS A 194 5.91 36.12 19.93
C CYS A 194 5.92 36.98 21.19
N GLU A 195 7.00 36.92 21.98
CA GLU A 195 7.24 37.87 23.08
C GLU A 195 7.41 39.25 22.47
N LEU A 196 6.34 40.05 22.55
CA LEU A 196 6.38 41.49 22.37
C LEU A 196 7.29 42.07 23.46
N GLN A 197 8.55 42.31 23.13
CA GLN A 197 9.41 43.16 23.93
C GLN A 197 8.87 44.60 23.88
N ILE A 198 8.06 44.95 24.86
CA ILE A 198 7.69 46.35 25.13
C ILE A 198 8.94 47.02 25.63
N ALA A 199 9.58 47.82 24.76
CA ALA A 199 10.62 48.73 25.15
C ALA A 199 10.01 49.79 26.08
N GLN A 200 10.24 49.68 27.38
CA GLN A 200 10.02 50.75 28.31
C GLN A 200 11.08 51.84 28.05
N ARG A 201 10.68 52.90 27.41
CA ARG A 201 11.43 54.19 27.51
C ARG A 201 11.09 54.81 28.85
N VAL A 202 12.07 54.84 29.71
CA VAL A 202 12.07 55.64 30.94
C VAL A 202 12.69 56.98 30.61
N TRP A 203 12.03 58.02 31.05
CA TRP A 203 12.48 59.40 31.12
C TRP A 203 13.63 59.57 32.12
#